data_ea5e62ed903f2e8545a1b1d694aeab63
#
_entry.id   ea5e62ed903f2e8545a1b1d694aeab63
#
_cell.length_a   1.000
_cell.length_b   1.000
_cell.length_c   1.000
_cell.angle_alpha   90.00
_cell.angle_beta   90.00
_cell.angle_gamma   90.00
#
_symmetry.space_group_name_H-M   'P 1'
#
loop_
_entity.id
_entity.type
_entity.pdbx_description
1 polymer ?
#
loop_
_entity_poly.entity_id
_entity_poly.type
_entity_poly.pdbx_seq_one_letter_code
_entity_poly.pdbx_strand_id
1 'polypeptide(L)'
;IVILENFASTLEKCLPATAIRHVVLCAMGDQLGLFKGALVNYVVRHSKKLVPSFHIPGAVRFNEAVARGSSATLSRPDIRSDDVAVLQYTGGTTGVSKGAVLLHRNLVANVLQNEAWGAPLMGTIPRGEQATIVCALPLYHIFAFTYCMMQSMRLGGKLILIANPRDLPTMFQELSKHRIHLMPAVNTLFNGMVNHPEFNTVDWSHLVGATGGGSAVQGAVAKLWLEKTGRPILEGYGLSETSPVASGNPADATDYNGSIGVPLPNTWMKLLDDDGKPVAQGQAGEIAIKGPQVMAGYWQRP
;
A
#
# COMPACT_ATOMS: atom_id res chain seq x y z
N ILE A 1 -12.51 -15.65 9.31
CA ILE A 1 -11.20 -15.06 8.97
C ILE A 1 -10.58 -15.83 7.80
N VAL A 2 -9.89 -15.13 6.90
CA VAL A 2 -9.04 -15.69 5.85
C VAL A 2 -7.59 -15.37 6.21
N ILE A 3 -6.72 -16.38 6.29
CA ILE A 3 -5.35 -16.22 6.79
C ILE A 3 -4.37 -17.14 6.06
N LEU A 4 -3.15 -16.66 5.85
CA LEU A 4 -2.05 -17.51 5.37
C LEU A 4 -1.64 -18.54 6.43
N GLU A 5 -1.39 -19.79 6.01
CA GLU A 5 -0.97 -20.87 6.90
C GLU A 5 0.34 -20.57 7.65
N ASN A 6 1.15 -19.64 7.13
CA ASN A 6 2.36 -19.11 7.77
C ASN A 6 2.07 -18.47 9.15
N PHE A 7 0.86 -17.93 9.33
CA PHE A 7 0.40 -17.26 10.55
C PHE A 7 -0.65 -18.06 11.32
N ALA A 8 -0.97 -19.28 10.88
CA ALA A 8 -2.02 -20.09 11.48
C ALA A 8 -1.73 -20.48 12.93
N SER A 9 -0.47 -20.70 13.30
CA SER A 9 -0.09 -20.98 14.69
C SER A 9 -0.32 -19.79 15.64
N THR A 10 -0.24 -18.56 15.12
CA THR A 10 -0.60 -17.37 15.89
C THR A 10 -2.12 -17.28 16.06
N LEU A 11 -2.88 -17.54 14.99
CA LEU A 11 -4.33 -17.58 15.06
C LEU A 11 -4.82 -18.64 16.03
N GLU A 12 -4.27 -19.86 15.99
CA GLU A 12 -4.61 -20.96 16.90
C GLU A 12 -4.60 -20.52 18.37
N LYS A 13 -3.56 -19.79 18.77
CA LYS A 13 -3.41 -19.27 20.14
C LYS A 13 -4.46 -18.22 20.50
N CYS A 14 -4.93 -17.46 19.53
CA CYS A 14 -5.88 -16.37 19.74
C CYS A 14 -7.35 -16.82 19.64
N LEU A 15 -7.64 -17.89 18.88
CA LEU A 15 -8.99 -18.35 18.60
C LEU A 15 -9.89 -18.50 19.83
N PRO A 16 -9.43 -19.13 20.96
CA PRO A 16 -10.26 -19.31 22.13
C PRO A 16 -10.76 -18.01 22.76
N ALA A 17 -10.04 -16.89 22.54
CA ALA A 17 -10.40 -15.58 23.06
C ALA A 17 -11.17 -14.71 22.06
N THR A 18 -11.65 -15.30 20.94
CA THR A 18 -12.35 -14.57 19.87
C THR A 18 -13.70 -15.18 19.55
N ALA A 19 -14.56 -14.41 18.87
CA ALA A 19 -15.84 -14.88 18.33
C ALA A 19 -15.72 -15.41 16.88
N ILE A 20 -14.52 -15.74 16.40
CA ILE A 20 -14.28 -16.23 15.03
C ILE A 20 -14.91 -17.63 14.90
N ARG A 21 -15.82 -17.78 13.94
CA ARG A 21 -16.53 -19.05 13.67
C ARG A 21 -16.00 -19.82 12.46
N HIS A 22 -15.46 -19.10 11.48
CA HIS A 22 -15.01 -19.67 10.22
C HIS A 22 -13.57 -19.27 9.94
N VAL A 23 -12.72 -20.25 9.65
CA VAL A 23 -11.32 -20.05 9.29
C VAL A 23 -11.07 -20.62 7.91
N VAL A 24 -10.57 -19.79 7.00
CA VAL A 24 -10.11 -20.20 5.68
C VAL A 24 -8.58 -20.05 5.64
N LEU A 25 -7.90 -21.18 5.40
CA LEU A 25 -6.44 -21.24 5.34
C LEU A 25 -5.96 -21.14 3.91
N CYS A 26 -5.19 -20.09 3.63
CA CYS A 26 -4.52 -19.87 2.35
C CYS A 26 -3.09 -20.40 2.40
N ALA A 27 -2.61 -20.99 1.31
CA ALA A 27 -1.22 -21.32 1.10
C ALA A 27 -0.61 -20.40 0.03
N MET A 28 0.70 -20.18 0.07
CA MET A 28 1.41 -19.29 -0.87
C MET A 28 1.25 -19.71 -2.34
N GLY A 29 1.08 -20.99 -2.59
CA GLY A 29 0.89 -21.55 -3.92
C GLY A 29 -0.57 -21.65 -4.38
N ASP A 30 -1.55 -21.24 -3.55
CA ASP A 30 -2.95 -21.24 -3.97
C ASP A 30 -3.14 -20.30 -5.18
N GLN A 31 -4.01 -20.70 -6.12
CA GLN A 31 -4.27 -19.96 -7.37
C GLN A 31 -3.11 -19.92 -8.39
N LEU A 32 -1.98 -20.59 -8.15
CA LEU A 32 -0.89 -20.73 -9.11
C LEU A 32 -1.06 -21.93 -10.08
N GLY A 33 -2.22 -22.59 -10.03
CA GLY A 33 -2.47 -23.84 -10.75
C GLY A 33 -1.88 -25.07 -10.04
N LEU A 34 -2.22 -26.27 -10.52
CA LEU A 34 -1.93 -27.51 -9.80
C LEU A 34 -0.42 -27.75 -9.60
N PHE A 35 0.37 -27.75 -10.66
CA PHE A 35 1.79 -28.11 -10.57
C PHE A 35 2.63 -27.03 -9.88
N LYS A 36 2.50 -25.79 -10.34
CA LYS A 36 3.26 -24.66 -9.76
C LYS A 36 2.85 -24.42 -8.32
N GLY A 37 1.54 -24.48 -8.02
CA GLY A 37 1.03 -24.31 -6.68
C GLY A 37 1.53 -25.39 -5.72
N ALA A 38 1.51 -26.67 -6.13
CA ALA A 38 2.03 -27.78 -5.35
C ALA A 38 3.53 -27.62 -5.06
N LEU A 39 4.33 -27.25 -6.07
CA LEU A 39 5.76 -27.02 -5.91
C LEU A 39 6.04 -25.86 -4.93
N VAL A 40 5.37 -24.73 -5.10
CA VAL A 40 5.53 -23.56 -4.21
C VAL A 40 5.16 -23.95 -2.77
N ASN A 41 4.02 -24.60 -2.56
CA ASN A 41 3.58 -25.03 -1.24
C ASN A 41 4.56 -26.02 -0.60
N TYR A 42 5.11 -26.97 -1.37
CA TYR A 42 6.13 -27.88 -0.90
C TYR A 42 7.40 -27.14 -0.44
N VAL A 43 7.91 -26.23 -1.27
CA VAL A 43 9.10 -25.42 -0.94
C VAL A 43 8.86 -24.56 0.31
N VAL A 44 7.73 -23.88 0.40
CA VAL A 44 7.38 -23.01 1.54
C VAL A 44 7.28 -23.80 2.84
N ARG A 45 6.63 -24.99 2.81
CA ARG A 45 6.41 -25.80 4.01
C ARG A 45 7.66 -26.58 4.42
N HIS A 46 8.34 -27.23 3.49
CA HIS A 46 9.39 -28.22 3.79
C HIS A 46 10.81 -27.69 3.59
N SER A 47 11.09 -26.98 2.50
CA SER A 47 12.42 -26.43 2.22
C SER A 47 12.71 -25.17 3.02
N LYS A 48 11.81 -24.19 2.95
CA LYS A 48 11.95 -22.89 3.65
C LYS A 48 11.46 -22.93 5.09
N LYS A 49 10.67 -23.95 5.46
CA LYS A 49 10.09 -24.15 6.82
C LYS A 49 9.38 -22.90 7.35
N LEU A 50 8.66 -22.19 6.46
CA LEU A 50 7.96 -20.94 6.79
C LEU A 50 6.57 -21.16 7.37
N VAL A 51 6.11 -22.40 7.48
CA VAL A 51 4.81 -22.74 8.06
C VAL A 51 5.05 -23.55 9.35
N PRO A 52 4.88 -22.91 10.53
CA PRO A 52 4.92 -23.62 11.81
C PRO A 52 3.78 -24.66 11.90
N SER A 53 3.95 -25.67 12.76
CA SER A 53 2.86 -26.61 13.05
C SER A 53 1.69 -25.89 13.72
N PHE A 54 0.48 -26.25 13.34
CA PHE A 54 -0.76 -25.73 13.93
C PHE A 54 -1.88 -26.77 13.80
N HIS A 55 -2.91 -26.61 14.67
CA HIS A 55 -4.12 -27.41 14.61
C HIS A 55 -5.35 -26.53 14.81
N ILE A 56 -6.11 -26.26 13.74
CA ILE A 56 -7.34 -25.47 13.76
C ILE A 56 -8.48 -26.34 13.27
N PRO A 57 -9.27 -26.93 14.20
CA PRO A 57 -10.40 -27.80 13.83
C PRO A 57 -11.42 -27.05 12.97
N GLY A 58 -11.91 -27.69 11.91
CA GLY A 58 -12.94 -27.11 11.05
C GLY A 58 -12.44 -26.02 10.08
N ALA A 59 -11.13 -25.74 10.04
CA ALA A 59 -10.58 -24.83 9.04
C ALA A 59 -10.72 -25.41 7.62
N VAL A 60 -11.13 -24.56 6.68
CA VAL A 60 -11.34 -24.91 5.27
C VAL A 60 -10.16 -24.38 4.45
N ARG A 61 -9.67 -25.16 3.48
CA ARG A 61 -8.64 -24.69 2.55
C ARG A 61 -9.21 -23.66 1.56
N PHE A 62 -8.40 -22.66 1.20
CA PHE A 62 -8.85 -21.56 0.35
C PHE A 62 -9.44 -22.05 -0.99
N ASN A 63 -8.72 -22.92 -1.70
CA ASN A 63 -9.20 -23.45 -2.98
C ASN A 63 -10.50 -24.25 -2.84
N GLU A 64 -10.70 -24.93 -1.73
CA GLU A 64 -11.94 -25.64 -1.42
C GLU A 64 -13.09 -24.64 -1.16
N ALA A 65 -12.82 -23.58 -0.39
CA ALA A 65 -13.81 -22.53 -0.15
C ALA A 65 -14.23 -21.83 -1.46
N VAL A 66 -13.27 -21.55 -2.35
CA VAL A 66 -13.54 -21.00 -3.69
C VAL A 66 -14.36 -21.97 -4.54
N ALA A 67 -14.00 -23.27 -4.55
CA ALA A 67 -14.76 -24.27 -5.29
C ALA A 67 -16.20 -24.42 -4.79
N ARG A 68 -16.41 -24.41 -3.47
CA ARG A 68 -17.78 -24.43 -2.88
C ARG A 68 -18.56 -23.15 -3.24
N GLY A 69 -17.89 -22.00 -3.27
CA GLY A 69 -18.50 -20.72 -3.59
C GLY A 69 -18.84 -20.54 -5.08
N SER A 70 -18.21 -21.31 -5.99
CA SER A 70 -18.37 -21.12 -7.43
C SER A 70 -19.82 -21.39 -7.92
N SER A 71 -20.59 -22.24 -7.21
CA SER A 71 -21.98 -22.54 -7.49
C SER A 71 -22.98 -21.73 -6.64
N ALA A 72 -22.50 -20.89 -5.73
CA ALA A 72 -23.35 -20.12 -4.84
C ALA A 72 -23.75 -18.78 -5.49
N THR A 73 -24.97 -18.34 -5.22
CA THR A 73 -25.43 -17.00 -5.60
C THR A 73 -24.91 -15.99 -4.60
N LEU A 74 -24.18 -14.96 -5.08
CA LEU A 74 -23.73 -13.86 -4.24
C LEU A 74 -24.91 -12.96 -3.84
N SER A 75 -25.23 -12.95 -2.56
CA SER A 75 -26.08 -11.92 -1.96
C SER A 75 -25.22 -10.73 -1.59
N ARG A 76 -25.37 -9.61 -2.29
CA ARG A 76 -24.63 -8.39 -1.99
C ARG A 76 -25.19 -7.76 -0.72
N PRO A 77 -24.34 -7.53 0.32
CA PRO A 77 -24.77 -6.78 1.49
C PRO A 77 -25.02 -5.30 1.12
N ASP A 78 -25.94 -4.66 1.86
CA ASP A 78 -26.15 -3.22 1.79
C ASP A 78 -25.02 -2.52 2.54
N ILE A 79 -23.96 -2.12 1.79
CA ILE A 79 -22.78 -1.45 2.36
C ILE A 79 -22.97 0.06 2.22
N ARG A 80 -22.83 0.76 3.35
CA ARG A 80 -22.96 2.21 3.44
C ARG A 80 -21.59 2.89 3.52
N SER A 81 -21.55 4.14 3.15
CA SER A 81 -20.33 4.97 3.20
C SER A 81 -19.72 5.07 4.60
N ASP A 82 -20.57 4.96 5.63
CA ASP A 82 -20.20 5.06 7.04
C ASP A 82 -19.88 3.70 7.69
N ASP A 83 -20.00 2.60 6.96
CA ASP A 83 -19.59 1.30 7.46
C ASP A 83 -18.05 1.23 7.55
N VAL A 84 -17.56 0.44 8.53
CA VAL A 84 -16.13 0.19 8.68
C VAL A 84 -15.64 -0.65 7.52
N ALA A 85 -14.71 -0.09 6.75
CA ALA A 85 -14.07 -0.81 5.64
C ALA A 85 -12.82 -1.55 6.10
N VAL A 86 -11.98 -0.89 6.93
CA VAL A 86 -10.70 -1.42 7.39
C VAL A 86 -10.42 -0.99 8.82
N LEU A 87 -9.90 -1.91 9.61
CA LEU A 87 -9.20 -1.60 10.85
C LEU A 87 -7.69 -1.66 10.57
N GLN A 88 -7.10 -0.51 10.31
CA GLN A 88 -5.67 -0.43 10.01
C GLN A 88 -4.88 -0.33 11.30
N TYR A 89 -4.26 -1.45 11.69
CA TYR A 89 -3.40 -1.46 12.88
C TYR A 89 -2.06 -0.80 12.60
N THR A 90 -1.65 0.09 13.49
CA THR A 90 -0.36 0.78 13.44
C THR A 90 0.54 0.24 14.55
N GLY A 91 1.82 0.05 14.25
CA GLY A 91 2.84 -0.17 15.26
C GLY A 91 3.16 1.15 15.94
N GLY A 92 2.44 1.49 17.01
CA GLY A 92 2.68 2.72 17.75
C GLY A 92 4.08 2.75 18.36
N THR A 93 4.73 3.90 18.34
CA THR A 93 5.98 4.18 19.04
C THR A 93 5.85 4.03 20.57
N THR A 94 4.63 3.93 21.09
CA THR A 94 4.26 3.86 22.51
C THR A 94 3.87 2.46 23.00
N GLY A 95 4.16 1.40 22.24
CA GLY A 95 4.10 0.00 22.71
C GLY A 95 2.80 -0.76 22.40
N VAL A 96 1.61 -0.19 22.45
CA VAL A 96 0.36 -0.91 22.17
C VAL A 96 -0.18 -0.53 20.80
N SER A 97 -0.29 -1.53 19.92
CA SER A 97 -0.85 -1.34 18.58
C SER A 97 -2.28 -0.79 18.63
N LYS A 98 -2.58 0.22 17.80
CA LYS A 98 -3.89 0.87 17.71
C LYS A 98 -4.48 0.61 16.32
N GLY A 99 -5.77 0.26 16.27
CA GLY A 99 -6.49 0.07 15.01
C GLY A 99 -7.19 1.36 14.58
N ALA A 100 -6.69 2.04 13.56
CA ALA A 100 -7.40 3.17 12.95
C ALA A 100 -8.67 2.67 12.24
N VAL A 101 -9.82 3.24 12.57
CA VAL A 101 -11.11 2.89 11.98
C VAL A 101 -11.28 3.68 10.69
N LEU A 102 -11.08 3.02 9.55
CA LEU A 102 -11.28 3.61 8.23
C LEU A 102 -12.63 3.19 7.68
N LEU A 103 -13.48 4.17 7.41
CA LEU A 103 -14.79 3.97 6.81
C LEU A 103 -14.66 3.90 5.28
N HIS A 104 -15.64 3.30 4.61
CA HIS A 104 -15.66 3.27 3.14
C HIS A 104 -15.49 4.66 2.54
N ARG A 105 -16.16 5.69 3.09
CA ARG A 105 -16.02 7.08 2.63
C ARG A 105 -14.60 7.62 2.74
N ASN A 106 -13.84 7.25 3.78
CA ASN A 106 -12.48 7.75 3.96
C ASN A 106 -11.55 7.25 2.85
N LEU A 107 -11.60 5.94 2.56
CA LEU A 107 -10.82 5.33 1.50
C LEU A 107 -11.20 5.87 0.12
N VAL A 108 -12.49 5.94 -0.18
CA VAL A 108 -12.99 6.49 -1.46
C VAL A 108 -12.57 7.96 -1.63
N ALA A 109 -12.69 8.77 -0.58
CA ALA A 109 -12.27 10.17 -0.62
C ALA A 109 -10.78 10.28 -0.97
N ASN A 110 -9.91 9.48 -0.31
CA ASN A 110 -8.48 9.54 -0.59
C ASN A 110 -8.13 9.05 -2.00
N VAL A 111 -8.79 8.02 -2.52
CA VAL A 111 -8.62 7.59 -3.91
C VAL A 111 -8.97 8.72 -4.89
N LEU A 112 -10.10 9.40 -4.68
CA LEU A 112 -10.52 10.51 -5.54
C LEU A 112 -9.62 11.74 -5.42
N GLN A 113 -9.11 12.04 -4.21
CA GLN A 113 -8.11 13.08 -3.99
C GLN A 113 -6.83 12.79 -4.76
N ASN A 114 -6.33 11.55 -4.69
CA ASN A 114 -5.12 11.14 -5.41
C ASN A 114 -5.35 11.12 -6.94
N GLU A 115 -6.53 10.72 -7.41
CA GLU A 115 -6.91 10.79 -8.83
C GLU A 115 -6.84 12.23 -9.33
N ALA A 116 -7.49 13.16 -8.63
CA ALA A 116 -7.49 14.58 -8.98
C ALA A 116 -6.07 15.18 -8.93
N TRP A 117 -5.29 14.81 -7.90
CA TRP A 117 -3.91 15.30 -7.72
C TRP A 117 -2.97 14.79 -8.81
N GLY A 118 -3.06 13.52 -9.16
CA GLY A 118 -2.23 12.89 -10.17
C GLY A 118 -2.71 13.09 -11.61
N ALA A 119 -3.88 13.71 -11.83
CA ALA A 119 -4.47 13.87 -13.18
C ALA A 119 -3.52 14.49 -14.21
N PRO A 120 -2.69 15.50 -13.89
CA PRO A 120 -1.73 16.06 -14.86
C PRO A 120 -0.71 15.01 -15.32
N LEU A 121 -0.18 14.18 -14.44
CA LEU A 121 0.76 13.10 -14.77
C LEU A 121 0.07 12.00 -15.58
N MET A 122 -1.09 11.56 -15.13
CA MET A 122 -1.85 10.50 -15.80
C MET A 122 -2.30 10.89 -17.20
N GLY A 123 -2.58 12.18 -17.41
CA GLY A 123 -2.93 12.75 -18.72
C GLY A 123 -1.79 12.70 -19.75
N THR A 124 -0.55 12.46 -19.33
CA THR A 124 0.60 12.29 -20.25
C THR A 124 0.73 10.86 -20.80
N ILE A 125 0.03 9.88 -20.22
CA ILE A 125 -0.01 8.51 -20.74
C ILE A 125 -0.81 8.52 -22.05
N PRO A 126 -0.29 7.91 -23.14
CA PRO A 126 -0.97 7.89 -24.42
C PRO A 126 -2.39 7.30 -24.33
N ARG A 127 -3.33 7.86 -25.08
CA ARG A 127 -4.72 7.36 -25.11
C ARG A 127 -4.77 5.90 -25.53
N GLY A 128 -5.48 5.09 -24.75
CA GLY A 128 -5.62 3.65 -24.98
C GLY A 128 -4.48 2.81 -24.37
N GLU A 129 -3.44 3.43 -23.83
CA GLU A 129 -2.43 2.72 -23.05
C GLU A 129 -2.88 2.55 -21.60
N GLN A 130 -2.77 1.33 -21.08
CA GLN A 130 -3.14 1.03 -19.70
C GLN A 130 -2.05 1.49 -18.75
N ALA A 131 -2.39 2.34 -17.79
CA ALA A 131 -1.47 2.78 -16.75
C ALA A 131 -0.90 1.57 -15.97
N THR A 132 0.41 1.49 -15.87
CA THR A 132 1.12 0.42 -15.15
C THR A 132 1.77 0.99 -13.89
N ILE A 133 1.38 0.46 -12.75
CA ILE A 133 1.80 0.91 -11.42
C ILE A 133 2.58 -0.22 -10.74
N VAL A 134 3.77 0.08 -10.22
CA VAL A 134 4.54 -0.89 -9.45
C VAL A 134 4.06 -0.91 -8.00
N CYS A 135 3.83 -2.09 -7.45
CA CYS A 135 3.52 -2.28 -6.05
C CYS A 135 4.61 -3.15 -5.39
N ALA A 136 5.69 -2.50 -4.99
CA ALA A 136 6.79 -3.08 -4.22
C ALA A 136 6.65 -2.81 -2.71
N LEU A 137 5.47 -2.37 -2.31
CA LEU A 137 5.07 -2.09 -0.94
C LEU A 137 4.09 -3.16 -0.46
N PRO A 138 4.09 -3.52 0.84
CA PRO A 138 3.19 -4.55 1.34
C PRO A 138 1.73 -4.07 1.33
N LEU A 139 0.83 -4.85 0.70
CA LEU A 139 -0.60 -4.50 0.56
C LEU A 139 -1.36 -4.40 1.90
N TYR A 140 -0.83 -4.93 2.99
CA TYR A 140 -1.40 -4.71 4.33
C TYR A 140 -1.06 -3.33 4.91
N HIS A 141 -0.14 -2.58 4.30
CA HIS A 141 0.12 -1.19 4.64
C HIS A 141 -0.80 -0.28 3.85
N ILE A 142 -1.40 0.72 4.50
CA ILE A 142 -2.41 1.59 3.89
C ILE A 142 -1.90 2.33 2.66
N PHE A 143 -0.60 2.64 2.58
CA PHE A 143 0.00 3.25 1.40
C PHE A 143 -0.16 2.35 0.17
N ALA A 144 0.23 1.08 0.24
CA ALA A 144 0.05 0.16 -0.88
C ALA A 144 -1.42 -0.18 -1.13
N PHE A 145 -2.21 -0.36 -0.07
CA PHE A 145 -3.62 -0.71 -0.16
C PHE A 145 -4.41 0.36 -0.93
N THR A 146 -4.30 1.61 -0.54
CA THR A 146 -5.08 2.70 -1.16
C THR A 146 -4.38 3.25 -2.40
N TYR A 147 -3.12 3.70 -2.27
CA TYR A 147 -2.43 4.41 -3.34
C TYR A 147 -1.99 3.50 -4.49
N CYS A 148 -1.59 2.25 -4.22
CA CYS A 148 -1.25 1.33 -5.30
C CYS A 148 -2.48 0.53 -5.77
N MET A 149 -3.12 -0.25 -4.89
CA MET A 149 -4.16 -1.19 -5.29
C MET A 149 -5.48 -0.51 -5.64
N MET A 150 -6.07 0.26 -4.71
CA MET A 150 -7.38 0.89 -4.97
C MET A 150 -7.30 1.92 -6.09
N GLN A 151 -6.19 2.68 -6.17
CA GLN A 151 -5.97 3.63 -7.27
C GLN A 151 -5.85 2.91 -8.62
N SER A 152 -5.12 1.79 -8.69
CA SER A 152 -5.05 0.98 -9.93
C SER A 152 -6.43 0.45 -10.33
N MET A 153 -7.22 -0.03 -9.38
CA MET A 153 -8.60 -0.48 -9.64
C MET A 153 -9.48 0.66 -10.17
N ARG A 154 -9.37 1.84 -9.57
CA ARG A 154 -10.12 3.04 -9.99
C ARG A 154 -9.77 3.48 -11.40
N LEU A 155 -8.50 3.44 -11.76
CA LEU A 155 -7.99 3.86 -13.06
C LEU A 155 -8.11 2.77 -14.15
N GLY A 156 -8.55 1.55 -13.82
CA GLY A 156 -8.45 0.40 -14.71
C GLY A 156 -7.00 0.06 -15.08
N GLY A 157 -6.07 0.37 -14.15
CA GLY A 157 -4.64 0.22 -14.34
C GLY A 157 -4.14 -1.21 -14.16
N LYS A 158 -2.92 -1.48 -14.60
CA LYS A 158 -2.18 -2.71 -14.37
C LYS A 158 -1.32 -2.53 -13.12
N LEU A 159 -1.47 -3.42 -12.14
CA LEU A 159 -0.65 -3.43 -10.93
C LEU A 159 0.39 -4.55 -11.01
N ILE A 160 1.69 -4.18 -10.96
CA ILE A 160 2.80 -5.13 -10.89
C ILE A 160 3.10 -5.41 -9.42
N LEU A 161 2.76 -6.61 -8.95
CA LEU A 161 2.98 -7.00 -7.56
C LEU A 161 4.39 -7.58 -7.38
N ILE A 162 5.23 -6.91 -6.59
CA ILE A 162 6.57 -7.36 -6.23
C ILE A 162 6.52 -7.97 -4.83
N ALA A 163 6.55 -9.28 -4.76
CA ALA A 163 6.40 -10.01 -3.50
C ALA A 163 7.60 -9.84 -2.54
N ASN A 164 8.80 -9.66 -3.07
CA ASN A 164 10.01 -9.46 -2.28
C ASN A 164 10.89 -8.33 -2.86
N PRO A 165 10.65 -7.07 -2.49
CA PRO A 165 11.42 -5.94 -2.99
C PRO A 165 12.87 -5.87 -2.47
N ARG A 166 13.26 -6.78 -1.56
CA ARG A 166 14.66 -6.89 -1.11
C ARG A 166 15.52 -7.69 -2.07
N ASP A 167 14.90 -8.52 -2.89
CA ASP A 167 15.56 -9.25 -3.98
C ASP A 167 15.52 -8.39 -5.25
N LEU A 168 16.44 -7.41 -5.30
CA LEU A 168 16.53 -6.45 -6.40
C LEU A 168 16.76 -7.10 -7.76
N PRO A 169 17.63 -8.13 -7.95
CA PRO A 169 17.78 -8.80 -9.23
C PRO A 169 16.47 -9.37 -9.76
N THR A 170 15.73 -10.13 -8.94
CA THR A 170 14.43 -10.68 -9.34
C THR A 170 13.42 -9.56 -9.63
N MET A 171 13.45 -8.48 -8.85
CA MET A 171 12.59 -7.31 -9.08
C MET A 171 12.90 -6.64 -10.42
N PHE A 172 14.17 -6.36 -10.74
CA PHE A 172 14.56 -5.77 -12.03
C PHE A 172 14.20 -6.67 -13.20
N GLN A 173 14.42 -7.98 -13.07
CA GLN A 173 14.00 -8.96 -14.07
C GLN A 173 12.48 -8.92 -14.33
N GLU A 174 11.66 -8.67 -13.31
CA GLU A 174 10.23 -8.51 -13.50
C GLU A 174 9.89 -7.16 -14.13
N LEU A 175 10.46 -6.06 -13.60
CA LEU A 175 10.20 -4.71 -14.08
C LEU A 175 10.58 -4.51 -15.55
N SER A 176 11.67 -5.14 -16.01
CA SER A 176 12.14 -5.04 -17.41
C SER A 176 11.15 -5.59 -18.46
N LYS A 177 10.15 -6.37 -18.04
CA LYS A 177 9.11 -6.92 -18.90
C LYS A 177 7.96 -5.94 -19.16
N HIS A 178 7.96 -4.78 -18.49
CA HIS A 178 6.81 -3.90 -18.44
C HIS A 178 7.15 -2.45 -18.80
N ARG A 179 6.21 -1.76 -19.42
CA ARG A 179 6.22 -0.30 -19.52
C ARG A 179 5.72 0.26 -18.22
N ILE A 180 6.59 0.88 -17.43
CA ILE A 180 6.27 1.37 -16.10
C ILE A 180 5.90 2.83 -16.16
N HIS A 181 4.70 3.20 -15.66
CA HIS A 181 4.23 4.57 -15.63
C HIS A 181 4.38 5.22 -14.25
N LEU A 182 4.11 4.46 -13.18
CA LEU A 182 4.20 4.98 -11.81
C LEU A 182 5.04 4.04 -10.93
N MET A 183 5.94 4.66 -10.15
CA MET A 183 6.82 3.97 -9.20
C MET A 183 6.66 4.52 -7.78
N PRO A 184 5.65 4.07 -7.01
CA PRO A 184 5.56 4.36 -5.58
C PRO A 184 6.56 3.52 -4.78
N ALA A 185 7.36 4.16 -3.93
CA ALA A 185 8.31 3.46 -3.09
C ALA A 185 8.68 4.23 -1.81
N VAL A 186 9.40 3.57 -0.91
CA VAL A 186 10.06 4.20 0.23
C VAL A 186 11.50 4.55 -0.11
N ASN A 187 12.10 5.50 0.63
CA ASN A 187 13.48 5.95 0.41
C ASN A 187 14.50 4.80 0.30
N THR A 188 14.41 3.79 1.17
CA THR A 188 15.34 2.66 1.18
C THR A 188 15.29 1.83 -0.10
N LEU A 189 14.09 1.68 -0.71
CA LEU A 189 13.94 0.99 -1.98
C LEU A 189 14.51 1.83 -3.13
N PHE A 190 14.20 3.13 -3.20
CA PHE A 190 14.80 4.03 -4.19
C PHE A 190 16.32 4.00 -4.12
N ASN A 191 16.90 4.10 -2.90
CA ASN A 191 18.34 4.04 -2.70
C ASN A 191 18.95 2.71 -3.18
N GLY A 192 18.30 1.59 -2.83
CA GLY A 192 18.74 0.28 -3.31
C GLY A 192 18.71 0.18 -4.83
N MET A 193 17.63 0.67 -5.45
CA MET A 193 17.46 0.61 -6.92
C MET A 193 18.49 1.46 -7.67
N VAL A 194 18.64 2.75 -7.32
CA VAL A 194 19.50 3.66 -8.07
C VAL A 194 20.99 3.29 -8.01
N ASN A 195 21.40 2.58 -6.97
CA ASN A 195 22.77 2.11 -6.80
C ASN A 195 23.00 0.67 -7.32
N HIS A 196 21.96 0.00 -7.83
CA HIS A 196 22.09 -1.37 -8.32
C HIS A 196 22.58 -1.40 -9.78
N PRO A 197 23.51 -2.31 -10.14
CA PRO A 197 24.03 -2.39 -11.50
C PRO A 197 22.96 -2.70 -12.56
N GLU A 198 21.91 -3.43 -12.19
CA GLU A 198 20.80 -3.78 -13.09
C GLU A 198 19.75 -2.67 -13.25
N PHE A 199 19.92 -1.50 -12.63
CA PHE A 199 18.95 -0.40 -12.74
C PHE A 199 18.60 -0.04 -14.19
N ASN A 200 19.62 -0.04 -15.06
CA ASN A 200 19.48 0.32 -16.48
C ASN A 200 18.94 -0.82 -17.36
N THR A 201 18.60 -2.00 -16.78
CA THR A 201 17.92 -3.07 -17.52
C THR A 201 16.42 -2.79 -17.69
N VAL A 202 15.90 -1.86 -16.91
CA VAL A 202 14.50 -1.40 -16.98
C VAL A 202 14.41 -0.18 -17.89
N ASP A 203 13.45 -0.20 -18.81
CA ASP A 203 13.11 0.96 -19.62
C ASP A 203 12.27 1.95 -18.82
N TRP A 204 12.90 3.03 -18.35
CA TRP A 204 12.26 4.10 -17.60
C TRP A 204 11.66 5.21 -18.49
N SER A 205 11.73 5.11 -19.81
CA SER A 205 11.24 6.15 -20.74
C SER A 205 9.74 6.39 -20.66
N HIS A 206 8.98 5.38 -20.19
CA HIS A 206 7.54 5.47 -19.98
C HIS A 206 7.15 6.01 -18.60
N LEU A 207 8.11 6.21 -17.69
CA LEU A 207 7.84 6.68 -16.34
C LEU A 207 7.26 8.10 -16.35
N VAL A 208 6.06 8.29 -15.84
CA VAL A 208 5.42 9.60 -15.72
C VAL A 208 5.54 10.17 -14.32
N GLY A 209 5.69 9.32 -13.29
CA GLY A 209 5.87 9.76 -11.92
C GLY A 209 6.50 8.70 -11.01
N ALA A 210 7.29 9.18 -10.05
CA ALA A 210 7.78 8.40 -8.92
C ALA A 210 7.30 9.07 -7.64
N THR A 211 6.74 8.30 -6.69
CA THR A 211 6.21 8.83 -5.45
C THR A 211 6.94 8.27 -4.26
N GLY A 212 7.58 9.13 -3.47
CA GLY A 212 8.20 8.80 -2.20
C GLY A 212 7.24 9.00 -1.03
N GLY A 213 7.16 8.04 -0.13
CA GLY A 213 6.31 8.13 1.06
C GLY A 213 6.70 7.17 2.16
N GLY A 214 6.06 7.28 3.33
CA GLY A 214 6.34 6.46 4.50
C GLY A 214 7.62 6.83 5.27
N SER A 215 8.54 7.55 4.65
CA SER A 215 9.71 8.19 5.26
C SER A 215 10.23 9.26 4.31
N ALA A 216 10.95 10.26 4.84
CA ALA A 216 11.57 11.29 4.01
C ALA A 216 12.53 10.66 2.98
N VAL A 217 12.50 11.18 1.77
CA VAL A 217 13.45 10.81 0.71
C VAL A 217 14.74 11.61 0.92
N GLN A 218 15.88 10.96 0.78
CA GLN A 218 17.17 11.64 0.87
C GLN A 218 17.47 12.39 -0.42
N GLY A 219 17.90 13.65 -0.33
CA GLY A 219 18.20 14.49 -1.49
C GLY A 219 19.19 13.88 -2.46
N ALA A 220 20.23 13.18 -1.96
CA ALA A 220 21.17 12.48 -2.82
C ALA A 220 20.53 11.34 -3.64
N VAL A 221 19.57 10.62 -3.03
CA VAL A 221 18.81 9.56 -3.71
C VAL A 221 17.87 10.16 -4.76
N ALA A 222 17.17 11.24 -4.40
CA ALA A 222 16.27 11.94 -5.32
C ALA A 222 17.02 12.51 -6.53
N LYS A 223 18.19 13.11 -6.31
CA LYS A 223 19.05 13.62 -7.38
C LYS A 223 19.48 12.51 -8.33
N LEU A 224 20.03 11.41 -7.79
CA LEU A 224 20.47 10.28 -8.61
C LEU A 224 19.33 9.61 -9.38
N TRP A 225 18.14 9.54 -8.77
CA TRP A 225 16.93 9.05 -9.44
C TRP A 225 16.56 9.95 -10.63
N LEU A 226 16.52 11.27 -10.42
CA LEU A 226 16.22 12.25 -11.47
C LEU A 226 17.22 12.18 -12.62
N GLU A 227 18.53 12.10 -12.30
CA GLU A 227 19.60 11.96 -13.31
C GLU A 227 19.42 10.71 -14.17
N LYS A 228 18.99 9.59 -13.58
CA LYS A 228 18.86 8.30 -14.29
C LYS A 228 17.54 8.13 -15.03
N THR A 229 16.44 8.74 -14.54
CA THR A 229 15.10 8.50 -15.09
C THR A 229 14.51 9.72 -15.81
N GLY A 230 15.09 10.91 -15.59
CA GLY A 230 14.53 12.18 -16.08
C GLY A 230 13.23 12.60 -15.37
N ARG A 231 12.84 11.92 -14.27
CA ARG A 231 11.64 12.22 -13.49
C ARG A 231 11.97 12.41 -12.01
N PRO A 232 11.45 13.46 -11.34
CA PRO A 232 11.69 13.65 -9.92
C PRO A 232 10.94 12.61 -9.08
N ILE A 233 11.40 12.38 -7.85
CA ILE A 233 10.61 11.72 -6.82
C ILE A 233 9.74 12.79 -6.17
N LEU A 234 8.42 12.65 -6.30
CA LEU A 234 7.42 13.50 -5.65
C LEU A 234 7.13 12.93 -4.27
N GLU A 235 7.39 13.70 -3.21
CA GLU A 235 7.11 13.24 -1.86
C GLU A 235 5.63 13.41 -1.52
N GLY A 236 5.07 12.39 -0.86
CA GLY A 236 3.77 12.43 -0.23
C GLY A 236 3.88 12.16 1.27
N TYR A 237 3.12 12.90 2.06
CA TYR A 237 2.98 12.68 3.49
C TYR A 237 1.60 12.17 3.84
N GLY A 238 1.59 11.24 4.79
CA GLY A 238 0.34 10.68 5.27
C GLY A 238 0.54 9.69 6.41
N LEU A 239 -0.56 9.22 6.95
CA LEU A 239 -0.67 8.36 8.11
C LEU A 239 -1.66 7.23 7.82
N SER A 240 -1.63 6.17 8.61
CA SER A 240 -2.73 5.19 8.57
C SER A 240 -4.07 5.85 8.87
N GLU A 241 -4.06 6.84 9.74
CA GLU A 241 -5.18 7.66 10.17
C GLU A 241 -5.73 8.61 9.09
N THR A 242 -5.03 8.77 7.95
CA THR A 242 -5.43 9.64 6.83
C THR A 242 -5.65 8.90 5.50
N SER A 243 -5.72 7.58 5.46
CA SER A 243 -6.17 6.69 4.38
C SER A 243 -5.36 6.58 3.07
N PRO A 244 -4.07 6.83 2.87
CA PRO A 244 -3.12 7.43 3.79
C PRO A 244 -2.80 8.90 3.52
N VAL A 245 -2.98 9.43 2.28
CA VAL A 245 -2.31 10.65 1.82
C VAL A 245 -3.02 11.90 2.34
N ALA A 246 -2.26 12.78 2.99
CA ALA A 246 -2.74 14.08 3.45
C ALA A 246 -2.17 15.24 2.63
N SER A 247 -0.91 15.16 2.22
CA SER A 247 -0.26 16.15 1.36
C SER A 247 0.67 15.50 0.35
N GLY A 248 1.04 16.21 -0.69
CA GLY A 248 1.97 15.77 -1.70
C GLY A 248 2.60 16.90 -2.47
N ASN A 249 3.75 16.66 -3.07
CA ASN A 249 4.33 17.63 -4.00
C ASN A 249 3.40 17.80 -5.21
N PRO A 250 3.34 18.99 -5.81
CA PRO A 250 2.59 19.22 -7.04
C PRO A 250 3.03 18.25 -8.16
N ALA A 251 2.06 17.80 -8.95
CA ALA A 251 2.30 16.84 -10.03
C ALA A 251 3.21 17.39 -11.15
N ASP A 252 3.31 18.71 -11.26
CA ASP A 252 4.15 19.44 -12.22
C ASP A 252 5.52 19.86 -11.64
N ALA A 253 5.83 19.45 -10.41
CA ALA A 253 7.15 19.70 -9.84
C ALA A 253 8.23 19.01 -10.68
N THR A 254 9.28 19.75 -11.01
CA THR A 254 10.38 19.28 -11.85
C THR A 254 11.60 18.85 -11.06
N ASP A 255 11.62 19.14 -9.76
CA ASP A 255 12.78 18.93 -8.90
C ASP A 255 12.37 18.52 -7.48
N TYR A 256 13.31 17.90 -6.77
CA TYR A 256 13.17 17.54 -5.37
C TYR A 256 13.48 18.74 -4.47
N ASN A 257 12.59 19.06 -3.55
CA ASN A 257 12.72 20.22 -2.66
C ASN A 257 12.73 19.87 -1.15
N GLY A 258 12.64 18.58 -0.79
CA GLY A 258 12.62 18.13 0.60
C GLY A 258 11.34 18.48 1.38
N SER A 259 10.28 18.93 0.70
CA SER A 259 9.00 19.26 1.30
C SER A 259 8.01 18.11 1.16
N ILE A 260 7.16 17.91 2.16
CA ILE A 260 6.00 17.00 2.09
C ILE A 260 4.87 17.53 1.19
N GLY A 261 5.09 18.66 0.52
CA GLY A 261 4.14 19.27 -0.41
C GLY A 261 3.05 20.07 0.26
N VAL A 262 1.94 20.23 -0.45
CA VAL A 262 0.76 20.96 0.01
C VAL A 262 -0.41 20.00 0.26
N PRO A 263 -1.41 20.39 1.08
CA PRO A 263 -2.58 19.55 1.36
C PRO A 263 -3.30 19.10 0.09
N LEU A 264 -3.76 17.85 0.06
CA LEU A 264 -4.62 17.34 -1.01
C LEU A 264 -5.96 18.08 -1.06
N PRO A 265 -6.73 18.00 -2.16
CA PRO A 265 -8.06 18.63 -2.25
C PRO A 265 -8.94 18.28 -1.05
N ASN A 266 -9.64 19.32 -0.52
CA ASN A 266 -10.50 19.19 0.67
C ASN A 266 -9.78 18.74 1.95
N THR A 267 -8.48 18.96 2.03
CA THR A 267 -7.67 18.70 3.23
C THR A 267 -7.13 20.02 3.79
N TRP A 268 -7.24 20.19 5.09
CA TRP A 268 -6.67 21.32 5.82
C TRP A 268 -5.59 20.81 6.76
N MET A 269 -4.46 21.51 6.74
CA MET A 269 -3.34 21.21 7.62
C MET A 269 -2.94 22.49 8.38
N LYS A 270 -2.61 22.33 9.66
CA LYS A 270 -2.09 23.39 10.51
C LYS A 270 -0.95 22.84 11.35
N LEU A 271 -0.01 23.69 11.72
CA LEU A 271 0.98 23.42 12.75
C LEU A 271 0.50 24.02 14.06
N LEU A 272 0.45 23.23 15.11
CA LEU A 272 -0.01 23.62 16.45
C LEU A 272 1.14 23.54 17.44
N ASP A 273 1.13 24.45 18.42
CA ASP A 273 2.01 24.39 19.59
C ASP A 273 1.45 23.40 20.65
N ASP A 274 2.14 23.28 21.78
CA ASP A 274 1.75 22.39 22.89
C ASP A 274 0.41 22.80 23.57
N ASP A 275 -0.03 24.06 23.38
CA ASP A 275 -1.33 24.58 23.84
C ASP A 275 -2.45 24.34 22.80
N GLY A 276 -2.15 23.75 21.64
CA GLY A 276 -3.09 23.53 20.54
C GLY A 276 -3.41 24.80 19.72
N LYS A 277 -2.57 25.84 19.83
CA LYS A 277 -2.71 27.07 19.05
C LYS A 277 -1.86 27.03 17.78
N PRO A 278 -2.31 27.65 16.68
CA PRO A 278 -1.49 27.74 15.48
C PRO A 278 -0.16 28.46 15.75
N VAL A 279 0.95 27.84 15.31
CA VAL A 279 2.28 28.47 15.39
C VAL A 279 2.45 29.52 14.29
N ALA A 280 3.38 30.45 14.51
CA ALA A 280 3.75 31.43 13.49
C ALA A 280 4.42 30.74 12.28
N GLN A 281 4.32 31.36 11.11
CA GLN A 281 4.95 30.87 9.90
C GLN A 281 6.48 30.73 10.09
N GLY A 282 7.01 29.56 9.69
CA GLY A 282 8.42 29.21 9.83
C GLY A 282 8.78 28.56 11.17
N GLN A 283 7.81 28.44 12.09
CA GLN A 283 8.01 27.73 13.36
C GLN A 283 7.59 26.25 13.23
N ALA A 284 8.28 25.40 13.98
CA ALA A 284 7.91 23.99 14.10
C ALA A 284 6.67 23.81 14.99
N GLY A 285 5.86 22.79 14.71
CA GLY A 285 4.68 22.45 15.49
C GLY A 285 4.16 21.06 15.14
N GLU A 286 3.18 20.58 15.90
CA GLU A 286 2.47 19.36 15.63
C GLU A 286 1.54 19.51 14.42
N ILE A 287 1.58 18.55 13.50
CA ILE A 287 0.74 18.58 12.30
C ILE A 287 -0.68 18.14 12.64
N ALA A 288 -1.63 19.08 12.63
CA ALA A 288 -3.05 18.81 12.73
C ALA A 288 -3.70 18.73 11.34
N ILE A 289 -4.45 17.66 11.09
CA ILE A 289 -5.05 17.35 9.78
C ILE A 289 -6.56 17.23 9.90
N LYS A 290 -7.29 17.89 8.99
CA LYS A 290 -8.74 17.75 8.82
C LYS A 290 -9.05 17.50 7.36
N GLY A 291 -9.84 16.45 7.08
CA GLY A 291 -10.23 16.11 5.71
C GLY A 291 -11.15 14.90 5.66
N PRO A 292 -11.79 14.63 4.50
CA PRO A 292 -12.72 13.52 4.35
C PRO A 292 -12.05 12.15 4.46
N GLN A 293 -10.74 12.08 4.26
CA GLN A 293 -9.93 10.87 4.36
C GLN A 293 -9.49 10.53 5.79
N VAL A 294 -9.73 11.43 6.76
CA VAL A 294 -9.32 11.20 8.16
C VAL A 294 -10.22 10.15 8.81
N MET A 295 -9.62 9.23 9.54
CA MET A 295 -10.27 8.13 10.26
C MET A 295 -11.42 8.60 11.17
N ALA A 296 -12.31 7.67 11.52
CA ALA A 296 -13.38 7.94 12.49
C ALA A 296 -12.87 7.95 13.95
N GLY A 297 -11.72 7.37 14.21
CA GLY A 297 -11.10 7.24 15.53
C GLY A 297 -10.32 5.94 15.65
N TYR A 298 -9.87 5.58 16.83
CA TYR A 298 -9.25 4.29 17.09
C TYR A 298 -10.27 3.26 17.61
N TRP A 299 -10.16 2.02 17.13
CA TRP A 299 -11.04 0.93 17.52
C TRP A 299 -11.02 0.70 19.03
N GLN A 300 -12.21 0.77 19.66
CA GLN A 300 -12.41 0.60 21.11
C GLN A 300 -11.52 1.51 21.99
N ARG A 301 -11.13 2.67 21.48
CA ARG A 301 -10.41 3.70 22.22
C ARG A 301 -11.07 5.05 21.94
N PRO A 302 -11.89 5.57 22.88
CA PRO A 302 -12.53 6.86 22.75
C PRO A 302 -11.52 8.02 22.81
#